data_1825efeb4ea77a07e6e7710820604c26
#
_entry.id   1825efeb4ea77a07e6e7710820604c26
#
_cell.length_a   1.000
_cell.length_b   1.000
_cell.length_c   1.000
_cell.angle_alpha   90.00
_cell.angle_beta   90.00
_cell.angle_gamma   90.00
#
_symmetry.space_group_name_H-M   'P 1'
#
loop_
_entity.id
_entity.type
_entity.pdbx_description
1 polymer ?
#
loop_
_entity_poly.entity_id
_entity_poly.type
_entity_poly.pdbx_seq_one_letter_code
_entity_poly.pdbx_strand_id
1 'polypeptide(L)'
;MILLFPGLPLPKNEKGDKLRKELNEWIAQAKESGELDAMVDKWIEGPEEEQTLPDYQSFPATNGVLKVTTEGTYPPMNYYRGEELVGIEVEMCARFCEAYGYGLGISSMNFDGMLAAVQTGKYDFALSGIAITEERKQSVNFSDPYYTGGYQMAVLKAENTSSGSAVVSAVSDFFRQAAASFEKTFIREKRWKLLLSGSFTTLLITVLSVLSGTVLGFVVYLFCREGHPVIDTLTRFCVWLVQGMPVVVFLMILYYIIFGEVSISGTWVSVVGFTLIFAAAAIMMLKTGVGAVGAGQMQAAAALGYTERKAFFRVVLPQTIPHILPTYIGQVTALIKATAVVGYIAVQDLTKMGDIIRSRTYEAFFPLISVAVIYFVLAGILNFLVRRLGSILDVRGRRNGMLLRGVKLHD
;
A
#
# COMPACT_ATOMS: atom_id res chain seq x y z
N MET A 1 -10.77 -31.94 14.20
CA MET A 1 -10.14 -30.74 14.79
C MET A 1 -8.70 -30.72 14.27
N ILE A 2 -8.33 -29.72 13.49
CA ILE A 2 -6.95 -29.55 13.04
C ILE A 2 -6.26 -28.69 14.09
N LEU A 3 -5.30 -29.27 14.81
CA LEU A 3 -4.48 -28.54 15.80
C LEU A 3 -3.48 -27.66 15.08
N LEU A 4 -3.40 -26.42 15.49
CA LEU A 4 -2.40 -25.46 15.05
C LEU A 4 -1.41 -25.19 16.17
N PHE A 5 -0.14 -25.18 15.79
CA PHE A 5 0.96 -24.82 16.66
C PHE A 5 1.65 -23.57 16.06
N PRO A 6 1.14 -22.37 16.35
CA PRO A 6 1.76 -21.15 15.86
C PRO A 6 3.08 -20.90 16.58
N GLY A 7 4.07 -20.48 15.80
CA GLY A 7 5.38 -20.04 16.28
C GLY A 7 5.78 -18.76 15.57
N LEU A 8 6.73 -18.04 16.13
CA LEU A 8 7.26 -16.81 15.57
C LEU A 8 8.34 -17.15 14.54
N PRO A 9 8.19 -16.82 13.25
CA PRO A 9 9.23 -17.01 12.25
C PRO A 9 10.34 -15.98 12.42
N LEU A 10 11.60 -16.42 12.38
CA LEU A 10 12.81 -15.63 12.53
C LEU A 10 13.77 -15.87 11.35
N PRO A 11 14.64 -14.91 11.01
CA PRO A 11 15.62 -15.10 9.95
C PRO A 11 16.67 -16.18 10.31
N LYS A 12 17.20 -16.86 9.29
CA LYS A 12 18.28 -17.83 9.43
C LYS A 12 19.64 -17.15 9.43
N ASN A 13 19.94 -16.42 10.49
CA ASN A 13 21.23 -15.76 10.72
C ASN A 13 21.55 -15.72 12.23
N GLU A 14 22.74 -15.29 12.59
CA GLU A 14 23.21 -15.23 13.99
C GLU A 14 22.28 -14.42 14.89
N LYS A 15 21.75 -13.30 14.41
CA LYS A 15 20.79 -12.46 15.16
C LYS A 15 19.48 -13.22 15.40
N GLY A 16 18.96 -13.89 14.38
CA GLY A 16 17.74 -14.68 14.46
C GLY A 16 17.90 -15.89 15.38
N ASP A 17 19.05 -16.56 15.37
CA ASP A 17 19.32 -17.70 16.26
C ASP A 17 19.44 -17.26 17.73
N LYS A 18 20.10 -16.12 18.02
CA LYS A 18 20.13 -15.53 19.34
C LYS A 18 18.72 -15.19 19.83
N LEU A 19 17.97 -14.46 19.01
CA LEU A 19 16.61 -14.02 19.36
C LEU A 19 15.65 -15.21 19.54
N ARG A 20 15.79 -16.26 18.73
CA ARG A 20 15.02 -17.50 18.89
C ARG A 20 15.26 -18.15 20.25
N LYS A 21 16.51 -18.18 20.71
CA LYS A 21 16.86 -18.73 22.04
C LYS A 21 16.20 -17.92 23.14
N GLU A 22 16.32 -16.60 23.11
CA GLU A 22 15.73 -15.70 24.09
C GLU A 22 14.20 -15.82 24.12
N LEU A 23 13.55 -15.88 22.93
CA LEU A 23 12.11 -16.07 22.80
C LEU A 23 11.65 -17.42 23.37
N ASN A 24 12.37 -18.50 23.09
CA ASN A 24 12.02 -19.82 23.60
C ASN A 24 12.18 -19.91 25.14
N GLU A 25 13.22 -19.29 25.70
CA GLU A 25 13.42 -19.20 27.15
C GLU A 25 12.25 -18.42 27.80
N TRP A 26 11.87 -17.29 27.20
CA TRP A 26 10.74 -16.49 27.70
C TRP A 26 9.40 -17.22 27.56
N ILE A 27 9.13 -17.85 26.40
CA ILE A 27 7.90 -18.64 26.17
C ILE A 27 7.79 -19.78 27.19
N ALA A 28 8.89 -20.47 27.50
CA ALA A 28 8.89 -21.53 28.49
C ALA A 28 8.56 -21.00 29.91
N GLN A 29 9.19 -19.90 30.32
CA GLN A 29 8.92 -19.25 31.61
C GLN A 29 7.48 -18.73 31.70
N ALA A 30 6.97 -18.09 30.64
CA ALA A 30 5.62 -17.57 30.61
C ALA A 30 4.54 -18.66 30.60
N LYS A 31 4.85 -19.86 30.08
CA LYS A 31 3.99 -21.04 30.21
C LYS A 31 4.02 -21.61 31.64
N GLU A 32 5.20 -21.73 32.23
CA GLU A 32 5.36 -22.29 33.57
C GLU A 32 4.71 -21.37 34.64
N SER A 33 4.82 -20.06 34.47
CA SER A 33 4.19 -19.09 35.37
C SER A 33 2.68 -18.92 35.17
N GLY A 34 2.10 -19.44 34.07
CA GLY A 34 0.72 -19.22 33.71
C GLY A 34 0.44 -17.84 33.08
N GLU A 35 1.47 -17.05 32.77
CA GLU A 35 1.35 -15.72 32.19
C GLU A 35 0.71 -15.76 30.78
N LEU A 36 1.10 -16.77 29.96
CA LEU A 36 0.51 -16.93 28.62
C LEU A 36 -0.98 -17.29 28.70
N ASP A 37 -1.38 -18.17 29.61
CA ASP A 37 -2.78 -18.53 29.79
C ASP A 37 -3.59 -17.34 30.28
N ALA A 38 -3.07 -16.54 31.20
CA ALA A 38 -3.72 -15.32 31.68
C ALA A 38 -3.89 -14.27 30.54
N MET A 39 -2.93 -14.15 29.62
CA MET A 39 -3.08 -13.29 28.44
C MET A 39 -4.20 -13.83 27.51
N VAL A 40 -4.21 -15.14 27.26
CA VAL A 40 -5.26 -15.76 26.44
C VAL A 40 -6.64 -15.52 27.02
N ASP A 41 -6.83 -15.78 28.31
CA ASP A 41 -8.09 -15.58 29.01
C ASP A 41 -8.53 -14.09 28.96
N LYS A 42 -7.60 -13.18 29.20
CA LYS A 42 -7.84 -11.74 29.13
C LYS A 42 -8.38 -11.29 27.75
N TRP A 43 -7.75 -11.76 26.66
CA TRP A 43 -8.12 -11.32 25.32
C TRP A 43 -9.30 -12.07 24.69
N ILE A 44 -9.61 -13.29 25.19
CA ILE A 44 -10.73 -14.11 24.68
C ILE A 44 -11.99 -13.91 25.53
N GLU A 45 -11.87 -14.01 26.87
CA GLU A 45 -12.99 -14.04 27.79
C GLU A 45 -13.13 -12.75 28.61
N GLY A 46 -12.04 -11.97 28.75
CA GLY A 46 -12.02 -10.75 29.54
C GLY A 46 -12.81 -9.61 28.93
N PRO A 47 -13.34 -8.70 29.76
CA PRO A 47 -14.05 -7.51 29.28
C PRO A 47 -13.11 -6.59 28.49
N GLU A 48 -13.64 -5.89 27.48
CA GLU A 48 -12.85 -5.04 26.58
C GLU A 48 -12.07 -3.93 27.33
N GLU A 49 -12.55 -3.48 28.47
CA GLU A 49 -11.92 -2.47 29.32
C GLU A 49 -10.60 -2.95 29.96
N GLU A 50 -10.47 -4.27 30.19
CA GLU A 50 -9.26 -4.89 30.75
C GLU A 50 -8.23 -5.30 29.66
N GLN A 51 -8.64 -5.35 28.40
CA GLN A 51 -7.80 -5.71 27.26
C GLN A 51 -6.87 -4.55 26.89
N THR A 52 -5.91 -4.23 27.76
CA THR A 52 -4.91 -3.19 27.60
C THR A 52 -3.53 -3.75 27.32
N LEU A 53 -2.71 -3.00 26.61
CA LEU A 53 -1.29 -3.33 26.35
C LEU A 53 -0.36 -2.57 27.31
N PRO A 54 0.84 -3.11 27.60
CA PRO A 54 1.93 -2.31 28.14
C PRO A 54 2.26 -1.13 27.21
N ASP A 55 2.70 0.00 27.76
CA ASP A 55 3.18 1.13 26.98
C ASP A 55 4.55 0.84 26.35
N TYR A 56 4.57 0.00 25.32
CA TYR A 56 5.81 -0.44 24.66
C TYR A 56 6.51 0.68 23.88
N GLN A 57 5.86 1.84 23.68
CA GLN A 57 6.49 2.98 23.03
C GLN A 57 7.50 3.68 23.97
N SER A 58 7.34 3.51 25.28
CA SER A 58 8.22 4.08 26.32
C SER A 58 9.39 3.18 26.72
N PHE A 59 9.53 1.97 26.15
CA PHE A 59 10.56 1.02 26.52
C PHE A 59 11.98 1.56 26.24
N PRO A 60 12.93 1.41 27.19
CA PRO A 60 14.24 2.06 27.14
C PRO A 60 15.16 1.55 26.02
N ALA A 61 14.81 0.49 25.32
CA ALA A 61 15.54 -0.08 24.17
C ALA A 61 17.06 -0.29 24.43
N THR A 62 17.44 -0.72 25.63
CA THR A 62 18.86 -0.90 26.02
C THR A 62 19.58 -1.92 25.16
N ASN A 63 18.87 -2.93 24.67
CA ASN A 63 19.36 -3.97 23.76
C ASN A 63 19.00 -3.72 22.29
N GLY A 64 18.60 -2.49 21.95
CA GLY A 64 18.18 -2.09 20.61
C GLY A 64 16.67 -2.21 20.39
N VAL A 65 16.21 -1.90 19.18
CA VAL A 65 14.80 -1.94 18.80
C VAL A 65 14.55 -3.15 17.89
N LEU A 66 13.58 -3.97 18.26
CA LEU A 66 13.10 -5.07 17.41
C LEU A 66 12.08 -4.56 16.40
N LYS A 67 12.29 -4.91 15.14
CA LYS A 67 11.37 -4.62 14.05
C LYS A 67 10.49 -5.84 13.83
N VAL A 68 9.23 -5.72 14.18
CA VAL A 68 8.25 -6.80 14.11
C VAL A 68 7.19 -6.49 13.07
N THR A 69 6.73 -7.52 12.33
CA THR A 69 5.64 -7.36 11.38
C THR A 69 4.45 -8.22 11.75
N THR A 70 3.25 -7.73 11.41
CA THR A 70 2.00 -8.45 11.61
C THR A 70 1.01 -8.13 10.48
N GLU A 71 -0.05 -8.92 10.36
CA GLU A 71 -1.13 -8.57 9.43
C GLU A 71 -2.11 -7.56 10.03
N GLY A 72 -2.38 -7.65 11.33
CA GLY A 72 -3.31 -6.78 12.05
C GLY A 72 -4.79 -7.04 11.71
N THR A 73 -5.11 -8.25 11.23
CA THR A 73 -6.45 -8.63 10.77
C THR A 73 -6.96 -9.93 11.39
N TYR A 74 -6.27 -10.46 12.40
CA TYR A 74 -6.53 -11.77 13.00
C TYR A 74 -6.89 -11.69 14.50
N PRO A 75 -8.13 -11.22 14.87
CA PRO A 75 -8.57 -11.22 16.26
C PRO A 75 -8.79 -12.66 16.78
N PRO A 76 -8.48 -12.95 18.06
CA PRO A 76 -7.94 -12.05 19.08
C PRO A 76 -6.42 -11.98 19.11
N MET A 77 -5.71 -12.63 18.17
CA MET A 77 -4.25 -12.72 18.16
C MET A 77 -3.57 -11.38 17.91
N ASN A 78 -3.90 -10.74 16.77
CA ASN A 78 -3.40 -9.42 16.39
C ASN A 78 -4.45 -8.71 15.52
N TYR A 79 -4.92 -7.54 15.92
CA TYR A 79 -5.95 -6.80 15.20
C TYR A 79 -5.96 -5.32 15.58
N TYR A 80 -6.57 -4.51 14.73
CA TYR A 80 -6.77 -3.10 15.03
C TYR A 80 -8.06 -2.84 15.80
N ARG A 81 -7.95 -2.16 16.95
CA ARG A 81 -9.06 -1.58 17.69
C ARG A 81 -8.99 -0.05 17.52
N GLY A 82 -9.82 0.50 16.64
CA GLY A 82 -9.64 1.86 16.15
C GLY A 82 -8.31 2.00 15.39
N GLU A 83 -7.44 2.89 15.84
CA GLU A 83 -6.11 3.11 15.26
C GLU A 83 -5.00 2.30 15.98
N GLU A 84 -5.31 1.64 17.07
CA GLU A 84 -4.38 0.90 17.89
C GLU A 84 -4.30 -0.57 17.49
N LEU A 85 -3.10 -1.10 17.32
CA LEU A 85 -2.85 -2.51 17.09
C LEU A 85 -2.78 -3.24 18.43
N VAL A 86 -3.66 -4.22 18.63
CA VAL A 86 -3.84 -4.93 19.90
C VAL A 86 -3.96 -6.44 19.69
N GLY A 87 -3.96 -7.22 20.79
CA GLY A 87 -4.18 -8.66 20.79
C GLY A 87 -3.14 -9.45 21.57
N ILE A 88 -3.37 -10.77 21.69
CA ILE A 88 -2.53 -11.69 22.45
C ILE A 88 -1.06 -11.62 22.02
N GLU A 89 -0.79 -11.71 20.72
CA GLU A 89 0.56 -11.70 20.18
C GLU A 89 1.26 -10.36 20.35
N VAL A 90 0.50 -9.27 20.30
CA VAL A 90 1.04 -7.92 20.52
C VAL A 90 1.45 -7.74 21.97
N GLU A 91 0.61 -8.18 22.93
CA GLU A 91 0.96 -8.16 24.35
C GLU A 91 2.12 -9.08 24.67
N MET A 92 2.11 -10.31 24.14
CA MET A 92 3.22 -11.26 24.29
C MET A 92 4.54 -10.66 23.83
N CYS A 93 4.54 -10.01 22.67
CA CYS A 93 5.72 -9.35 22.11
C CYS A 93 6.18 -8.16 22.97
N ALA A 94 5.25 -7.35 23.48
CA ALA A 94 5.57 -6.23 24.34
C ALA A 94 6.20 -6.70 25.65
N ARG A 95 5.65 -7.72 26.33
CA ARG A 95 6.20 -8.28 27.57
C ARG A 95 7.57 -8.93 27.37
N PHE A 96 7.77 -9.63 26.26
CA PHE A 96 9.08 -10.14 25.89
C PHE A 96 10.10 -8.99 25.74
N CYS A 97 9.73 -7.94 25.00
CA CYS A 97 10.62 -6.78 24.83
C CYS A 97 10.96 -6.10 26.14
N GLU A 98 9.98 -5.93 27.04
CA GLU A 98 10.18 -5.38 28.38
C GLU A 98 11.16 -6.23 29.20
N ALA A 99 10.96 -7.55 29.24
CA ALA A 99 11.78 -8.48 30.02
C ALA A 99 13.25 -8.51 29.55
N TYR A 100 13.48 -8.38 28.23
CA TYR A 100 14.83 -8.45 27.65
C TYR A 100 15.39 -7.07 27.27
N GLY A 101 14.77 -5.97 27.67
CA GLY A 101 15.27 -4.61 27.45
C GLY A 101 15.30 -4.19 25.98
N TYR A 102 14.42 -4.73 25.15
CA TYR A 102 14.25 -4.31 23.76
C TYR A 102 13.20 -3.22 23.63
N GLY A 103 13.43 -2.27 22.71
CA GLY A 103 12.36 -1.45 22.16
C GLY A 103 11.56 -2.20 21.11
N LEU A 104 10.31 -1.83 20.90
CA LEU A 104 9.41 -2.53 20.00
C LEU A 104 8.87 -1.60 18.90
N GLY A 105 9.14 -1.94 17.63
CA GLY A 105 8.55 -1.31 16.46
C GLY A 105 7.72 -2.30 15.65
N ILE A 106 6.39 -2.17 15.66
CA ILE A 106 5.50 -3.07 14.93
C ILE A 106 4.99 -2.37 13.67
N SER A 107 5.02 -3.09 12.53
CA SER A 107 4.48 -2.63 11.24
C SER A 107 3.48 -3.65 10.69
N SER A 108 2.36 -3.16 10.19
CA SER A 108 1.37 -4.03 9.54
C SER A 108 1.64 -4.15 8.04
N MET A 109 1.56 -5.38 7.51
CA MET A 109 1.70 -5.70 6.10
C MET A 109 0.78 -6.86 5.70
N ASN A 110 0.70 -7.15 4.39
CA ASN A 110 -0.07 -8.30 3.93
C ASN A 110 0.65 -9.61 4.30
N PHE A 111 -0.14 -10.63 4.70
CA PHE A 111 0.38 -11.93 5.16
C PHE A 111 1.40 -12.56 4.20
N ASP A 112 1.12 -12.53 2.89
CA ASP A 112 1.98 -13.14 1.87
C ASP A 112 3.38 -12.52 1.80
N GLY A 113 3.55 -11.27 2.25
CA GLY A 113 4.86 -10.60 2.29
C GLY A 113 5.68 -10.88 3.55
N MET A 114 5.06 -11.38 4.62
CA MET A 114 5.67 -11.44 5.96
C MET A 114 6.87 -12.38 6.04
N LEU A 115 6.74 -13.60 5.49
CA LEU A 115 7.84 -14.57 5.52
C LEU A 115 9.05 -14.07 4.72
N ALA A 116 8.84 -13.44 3.56
CA ALA A 116 9.90 -12.82 2.78
C ALA A 116 10.59 -11.67 3.54
N ALA A 117 9.80 -10.87 4.26
CA ALA A 117 10.29 -9.77 5.08
C ALA A 117 11.21 -10.24 6.22
N VAL A 118 10.85 -11.37 6.86
CA VAL A 118 11.67 -12.02 7.89
C VAL A 118 12.90 -12.71 7.26
N GLN A 119 12.71 -13.48 6.19
CA GLN A 119 13.80 -14.20 5.52
C GLN A 119 14.92 -13.26 5.07
N THR A 120 14.58 -12.07 4.58
CA THR A 120 15.55 -11.06 4.15
C THR A 120 16.16 -10.25 5.30
N GLY A 121 15.76 -10.50 6.55
CA GLY A 121 16.23 -9.77 7.74
C GLY A 121 15.71 -8.32 7.83
N LYS A 122 14.72 -7.94 7.01
CA LYS A 122 14.09 -6.62 7.08
C LYS A 122 13.30 -6.45 8.38
N TYR A 123 12.75 -7.55 8.89
CA TYR A 123 12.10 -7.67 10.18
C TYR A 123 12.74 -8.80 10.99
N ASP A 124 12.77 -8.63 12.30
CA ASP A 124 13.38 -9.57 13.23
C ASP A 124 12.53 -10.82 13.44
N PHE A 125 11.20 -10.65 13.46
CA PHE A 125 10.22 -11.73 13.40
C PHE A 125 8.84 -11.22 13.00
N ALA A 126 7.89 -12.15 12.82
CA ALA A 126 6.52 -11.85 12.47
C ALA A 126 5.53 -12.47 13.48
N LEU A 127 4.39 -11.76 13.64
CA LEU A 127 3.20 -12.19 14.38
C LEU A 127 2.09 -12.45 13.35
N SER A 128 1.22 -13.39 13.51
CA SER A 128 -0.04 -13.60 12.78
C SER A 128 -0.54 -15.06 12.85
N GLY A 129 -0.36 -15.70 13.98
CA GLY A 129 -0.78 -17.09 14.15
C GLY A 129 -0.11 -18.03 13.15
N ILE A 130 1.15 -17.78 12.80
CA ILE A 130 1.83 -18.48 11.70
C ILE A 130 2.13 -19.92 12.10
N ALA A 131 1.40 -20.87 11.49
CA ALA A 131 1.61 -22.28 11.74
C ALA A 131 3.02 -22.73 11.33
N ILE A 132 3.65 -23.49 12.19
CA ILE A 132 4.93 -24.13 11.93
C ILE A 132 4.72 -25.27 10.93
N THR A 133 5.32 -25.19 9.75
CA THR A 133 5.30 -26.25 8.72
C THR A 133 6.70 -26.56 8.24
N GLU A 134 6.94 -27.80 7.79
CA GLU A 134 8.25 -28.20 7.27
C GLU A 134 8.68 -27.38 6.04
N GLU A 135 7.72 -26.98 5.20
CA GLU A 135 7.99 -26.13 4.07
C GLU A 135 8.51 -24.74 4.51
N ARG A 136 7.85 -24.11 5.49
CA ARG A 136 8.26 -22.79 6.01
C ARG A 136 9.60 -22.86 6.74
N LYS A 137 9.88 -23.94 7.46
CA LYS A 137 11.18 -24.18 8.10
C LYS A 137 12.35 -24.21 7.11
N GLN A 138 12.12 -24.45 5.83
CA GLN A 138 13.17 -24.36 4.82
C GLN A 138 13.68 -22.92 4.65
N SER A 139 12.79 -21.93 4.79
CA SER A 139 13.09 -20.52 4.53
C SER A 139 13.39 -19.70 5.79
N VAL A 140 12.76 -20.02 6.92
CA VAL A 140 12.90 -19.31 8.20
C VAL A 140 13.09 -20.28 9.36
N ASN A 141 13.63 -19.80 10.47
CA ASN A 141 13.56 -20.49 11.75
C ASN A 141 12.23 -20.18 12.44
N PHE A 142 11.82 -21.00 13.41
CA PHE A 142 10.65 -20.73 14.23
C PHE A 142 11.02 -20.78 15.72
N SER A 143 10.32 -19.98 16.52
CA SER A 143 10.28 -20.19 17.97
C SER A 143 9.55 -21.49 18.32
N ASP A 144 9.59 -21.87 19.59
CA ASP A 144 8.68 -22.87 20.12
C ASP A 144 7.22 -22.37 20.02
N PRO A 145 6.25 -23.28 19.92
CA PRO A 145 4.85 -22.88 19.87
C PRO A 145 4.45 -22.16 21.16
N TYR A 146 3.87 -20.97 21.03
CA TYR A 146 3.37 -20.18 22.17
C TYR A 146 1.90 -20.46 22.50
N TYR A 147 1.13 -20.99 21.54
CA TYR A 147 -0.29 -21.27 21.69
C TYR A 147 -0.62 -22.63 21.06
N THR A 148 -1.64 -23.30 21.60
CA THR A 148 -2.22 -24.52 21.01
C THR A 148 -3.70 -24.29 20.84
N GLY A 149 -4.15 -24.16 19.62
CA GLY A 149 -5.55 -23.96 19.27
C GLY A 149 -6.02 -24.89 18.17
N GLY A 150 -7.33 -24.96 17.97
CA GLY A 150 -7.95 -25.74 16.90
C GLY A 150 -8.93 -24.92 16.08
N TYR A 151 -9.04 -25.25 14.80
CA TYR A 151 -10.11 -24.72 13.98
C TYR A 151 -11.40 -25.49 14.19
N GLN A 152 -12.50 -24.76 14.36
CA GLN A 152 -13.86 -25.29 14.27
C GLN A 152 -14.47 -24.82 12.95
N MET A 153 -15.16 -25.72 12.27
CA MET A 153 -15.89 -25.39 11.05
C MET A 153 -17.23 -24.75 11.44
N ALA A 154 -17.41 -23.47 11.09
CA ALA A 154 -18.71 -22.83 11.15
C ALA A 154 -19.48 -23.10 9.85
N VAL A 155 -20.67 -23.66 9.98
CA VAL A 155 -21.61 -23.82 8.84
C VAL A 155 -22.81 -22.91 9.02
N LEU A 156 -23.30 -22.34 7.93
CA LEU A 156 -24.54 -21.55 7.95
C LEU A 156 -25.69 -22.46 8.37
N LYS A 157 -26.40 -22.07 9.42
CA LYS A 157 -27.66 -22.71 9.80
C LYS A 157 -28.70 -22.41 8.74
N ALA A 158 -29.27 -23.42 8.11
CA ALA A 158 -30.38 -23.24 7.18
C ALA A 158 -31.55 -22.60 7.94
N GLU A 159 -31.90 -21.35 7.63
CA GLU A 159 -33.12 -20.74 8.09
C GLU A 159 -34.31 -21.32 7.33
N ASN A 160 -35.22 -21.99 8.04
CA ASN A 160 -36.52 -22.34 7.50
C ASN A 160 -37.32 -21.05 7.31
N THR A 161 -37.28 -20.49 6.11
CA THR A 161 -38.16 -19.38 5.72
C THR A 161 -39.57 -19.88 5.59
N SER A 162 -40.37 -19.68 6.62
CA SER A 162 -41.84 -19.83 6.55
C SER A 162 -42.40 -18.67 5.70
N SER A 163 -42.94 -19.02 4.55
CA SER A 163 -43.63 -18.10 3.61
C SER A 163 -44.89 -17.52 4.27
N GLY A 164 -45.01 -16.22 4.24
CA GLY A 164 -46.31 -15.56 4.50
C GLY A 164 -46.17 -14.20 5.16
N SER A 165 -46.28 -13.14 4.41
CA SER A 165 -46.20 -11.69 4.76
C SER A 165 -44.83 -11.03 4.57
N ALA A 166 -43.97 -11.57 3.71
CA ALA A 166 -42.52 -11.43 3.71
C ALA A 166 -41.93 -10.17 3.02
N VAL A 167 -42.63 -9.42 2.19
CA VAL A 167 -42.00 -8.37 1.40
C VAL A 167 -41.79 -7.09 2.19
N VAL A 168 -42.76 -6.68 3.01
CA VAL A 168 -42.63 -5.43 3.79
C VAL A 168 -41.69 -5.62 4.98
N SER A 169 -41.76 -6.78 5.67
CA SER A 169 -40.85 -7.13 6.74
C SER A 169 -39.41 -7.32 6.19
N ALA A 170 -39.25 -7.99 5.05
CA ALA A 170 -37.94 -8.19 4.43
C ALA A 170 -37.28 -6.85 4.03
N VAL A 171 -38.03 -5.89 3.50
CA VAL A 171 -37.51 -4.55 3.17
C VAL A 171 -37.13 -3.77 4.44
N SER A 172 -37.97 -3.79 5.49
CA SER A 172 -37.63 -3.13 6.75
C SER A 172 -36.42 -3.76 7.44
N ASP A 173 -36.31 -5.08 7.41
CA ASP A 173 -35.18 -5.82 7.97
C ASP A 173 -33.89 -5.58 7.17
N PHE A 174 -34.01 -5.50 5.85
CA PHE A 174 -32.88 -5.11 4.99
C PHE A 174 -32.34 -3.71 5.37
N PHE A 175 -33.21 -2.71 5.49
CA PHE A 175 -32.78 -1.36 5.86
C PHE A 175 -32.21 -1.31 7.29
N ARG A 176 -32.77 -2.08 8.23
CA ARG A 176 -32.25 -2.17 9.60
C ARG A 176 -30.89 -2.85 9.64
N GLN A 177 -30.70 -3.95 8.90
CA GLN A 177 -29.42 -4.62 8.76
C GLN A 177 -28.39 -3.71 8.08
N ALA A 178 -28.76 -3.03 6.99
CA ALA A 178 -27.89 -2.09 6.31
C ALA A 178 -27.45 -0.93 7.22
N ALA A 179 -28.38 -0.38 8.01
CA ALA A 179 -28.05 0.68 8.98
C ALA A 179 -27.11 0.18 10.08
N ALA A 180 -27.34 -1.02 10.63
CA ALA A 180 -26.47 -1.64 11.63
C ALA A 180 -25.07 -1.95 11.05
N SER A 181 -24.99 -2.48 9.84
CA SER A 181 -23.72 -2.73 9.15
C SER A 181 -22.98 -1.43 8.82
N PHE A 182 -23.70 -0.36 8.45
CA PHE A 182 -23.10 0.97 8.24
C PHE A 182 -22.51 1.53 9.54
N GLU A 183 -23.27 1.50 10.65
CA GLU A 183 -22.79 1.93 11.96
C GLU A 183 -21.56 1.15 12.39
N LYS A 184 -21.61 -0.19 12.26
CA LYS A 184 -20.52 -1.10 12.58
C LYS A 184 -19.27 -0.81 11.74
N THR A 185 -19.43 -0.46 10.45
CA THR A 185 -18.32 -0.22 9.52
C THR A 185 -17.65 1.13 9.75
N PHE A 186 -18.41 2.19 9.99
CA PHE A 186 -17.88 3.55 9.96
C PHE A 186 -17.82 4.23 11.33
N ILE A 187 -18.88 4.06 12.17
CA ILE A 187 -19.08 4.86 13.37
C ILE A 187 -18.39 4.23 14.58
N ARG A 188 -18.58 2.92 14.75
CA ARG A 188 -17.99 2.18 15.85
C ARG A 188 -16.46 2.29 15.80
N GLU A 189 -15.81 2.55 16.93
CA GLU A 189 -14.37 2.76 17.04
C GLU A 189 -13.81 3.87 16.11
N LYS A 190 -14.67 4.75 15.57
CA LYS A 190 -14.30 5.82 14.63
C LYS A 190 -13.54 5.33 13.40
N ARG A 191 -13.90 4.14 12.86
CA ARG A 191 -13.19 3.46 11.78
C ARG A 191 -13.10 4.26 10.47
N TRP A 192 -14.00 5.25 10.27
CA TRP A 192 -13.86 6.19 9.16
C TRP A 192 -12.52 6.92 9.11
N LYS A 193 -11.82 7.07 10.27
CA LYS A 193 -10.47 7.65 10.32
C LYS A 193 -9.44 6.78 9.62
N LEU A 194 -9.57 5.45 9.71
CA LEU A 194 -8.70 4.51 8.98
C LEU A 194 -8.79 4.74 7.47
N LEU A 195 -10.03 4.90 6.94
CA LEU A 195 -10.22 5.20 5.52
C LEU A 195 -9.62 6.55 5.12
N LEU A 196 -9.71 7.57 5.98
CA LEU A 196 -9.07 8.87 5.72
C LEU A 196 -7.53 8.75 5.75
N SER A 197 -6.97 8.07 6.73
CA SER A 197 -5.52 7.85 6.83
C SER A 197 -5.00 7.09 5.62
N GLY A 198 -5.65 5.98 5.24
CA GLY A 198 -5.31 5.22 4.04
C GLY A 198 -5.45 6.04 2.75
N SER A 199 -6.50 6.87 2.65
CA SER A 199 -6.68 7.79 1.51
C SER A 199 -5.56 8.80 1.40
N PHE A 200 -5.11 9.36 2.53
CA PHE A 200 -4.00 10.30 2.57
C PHE A 200 -2.69 9.63 2.12
N THR A 201 -2.40 8.43 2.60
CA THR A 201 -1.21 7.64 2.19
C THR A 201 -1.25 7.35 0.69
N THR A 202 -2.38 6.90 0.17
CA THR A 202 -2.60 6.65 -1.28
C THR A 202 -2.36 7.90 -2.11
N LEU A 203 -2.93 9.05 -1.70
CA LEU A 203 -2.73 10.32 -2.38
C LEU A 203 -1.29 10.80 -2.30
N LEU A 204 -0.66 10.72 -1.14
CA LEU A 204 0.75 11.12 -0.94
C LEU A 204 1.66 10.36 -1.91
N ILE A 205 1.58 9.03 -1.93
CA ILE A 205 2.36 8.19 -2.84
C ILE A 205 2.07 8.59 -4.29
N THR A 206 0.80 8.71 -4.67
CA THR A 206 0.41 9.02 -6.05
C THR A 206 0.96 10.37 -6.49
N VAL A 207 0.71 11.43 -5.72
CA VAL A 207 1.10 12.79 -6.09
C VAL A 207 2.62 12.93 -6.17
N LEU A 208 3.34 12.44 -5.16
CA LEU A 208 4.80 12.50 -5.16
C LEU A 208 5.39 11.73 -6.32
N SER A 209 4.88 10.52 -6.60
CA SER A 209 5.38 9.69 -7.71
C SER A 209 5.07 10.28 -9.08
N VAL A 210 3.90 10.87 -9.27
CA VAL A 210 3.54 11.55 -10.52
C VAL A 210 4.44 12.76 -10.76
N LEU A 211 4.65 13.60 -9.74
CA LEU A 211 5.47 14.79 -9.86
C LEU A 211 6.94 14.45 -10.13
N SER A 212 7.52 13.61 -9.28
CA SER A 212 8.93 13.20 -9.42
C SER A 212 9.17 12.38 -10.69
N GLY A 213 8.24 11.46 -11.04
CA GLY A 213 8.31 10.65 -12.25
C GLY A 213 8.17 11.47 -13.53
N THR A 214 7.33 12.53 -13.53
CA THR A 214 7.22 13.48 -14.65
C THR A 214 8.54 14.22 -14.84
N VAL A 215 9.12 14.75 -13.76
CA VAL A 215 10.40 15.47 -13.83
C VAL A 215 11.51 14.54 -14.28
N LEU A 216 11.63 13.36 -13.66
CA LEU A 216 12.67 12.37 -14.01
C LEU A 216 12.53 11.92 -15.46
N GLY A 217 11.33 11.55 -15.90
CA GLY A 217 11.06 11.13 -17.26
C GLY A 217 11.35 12.22 -18.29
N PHE A 218 11.01 13.46 -17.97
CA PHE A 218 11.33 14.62 -18.83
C PHE A 218 12.84 14.86 -18.93
N VAL A 219 13.55 14.84 -17.81
CA VAL A 219 15.02 15.02 -17.79
C VAL A 219 15.72 13.92 -18.59
N VAL A 220 15.36 12.65 -18.33
CA VAL A 220 15.94 11.51 -19.08
C VAL A 220 15.61 11.61 -20.57
N TYR A 221 14.38 12.01 -20.93
CA TYR A 221 13.99 12.23 -22.32
C TYR A 221 14.87 13.30 -23.01
N LEU A 222 15.20 14.40 -22.32
CA LEU A 222 16.09 15.44 -22.89
C LEU A 222 17.49 14.89 -23.21
N PHE A 223 18.08 14.09 -22.31
CA PHE A 223 19.37 13.43 -22.55
C PHE A 223 19.31 12.42 -23.71
N CYS A 224 18.24 11.63 -23.80
CA CYS A 224 18.05 10.70 -24.93
C CYS A 224 17.91 11.45 -26.27
N ARG A 225 17.30 12.65 -26.26
CA ARG A 225 17.09 13.46 -27.46
C ARG A 225 18.44 14.02 -28.02
N GLU A 226 19.43 14.27 -27.17
CA GLU A 226 20.75 14.76 -27.59
C GLU A 226 21.60 13.71 -28.37
N GLY A 227 21.04 12.49 -28.54
CA GLY A 227 21.60 11.48 -29.44
C GLY A 227 22.78 10.67 -28.88
N HIS A 228 22.92 10.58 -27.56
CA HIS A 228 23.90 9.73 -26.91
C HIS A 228 23.49 8.25 -26.96
N PRO A 229 24.14 7.40 -27.79
CA PRO A 229 23.69 6.02 -28.03
C PRO A 229 23.69 5.17 -26.73
N VAL A 230 24.64 5.41 -25.84
CA VAL A 230 24.75 4.69 -24.57
C VAL A 230 23.56 5.01 -23.66
N ILE A 231 23.21 6.31 -23.53
CA ILE A 231 22.10 6.76 -22.70
C ILE A 231 20.77 6.24 -23.25
N ASP A 232 20.57 6.30 -24.57
CA ASP A 232 19.33 5.82 -25.19
C ASP A 232 19.19 4.29 -25.03
N THR A 233 20.29 3.53 -25.19
CA THR A 233 20.27 2.07 -24.99
C THR A 233 19.99 1.70 -23.54
N LEU A 234 20.65 2.35 -22.59
CA LEU A 234 20.42 2.11 -21.15
C LEU A 234 18.98 2.49 -20.76
N THR A 235 18.48 3.62 -21.25
CA THR A 235 17.11 4.05 -21.00
C THR A 235 16.10 3.06 -21.55
N ARG A 236 16.29 2.55 -22.78
CA ARG A 236 15.41 1.52 -23.35
C ARG A 236 15.41 0.25 -22.51
N PHE A 237 16.59 -0.18 -22.04
CA PHE A 237 16.72 -1.34 -21.18
C PHE A 237 15.99 -1.13 -19.84
N CYS A 238 16.21 0.01 -19.17
CA CYS A 238 15.52 0.33 -17.90
C CYS A 238 14.00 0.42 -18.07
N VAL A 239 13.51 1.07 -19.12
CA VAL A 239 12.07 1.16 -19.44
C VAL A 239 11.48 -0.23 -19.68
N TRP A 240 12.18 -1.07 -20.49
CA TRP A 240 11.75 -2.44 -20.75
C TRP A 240 11.68 -3.27 -19.46
N LEU A 241 12.71 -3.17 -18.60
CA LEU A 241 12.75 -3.89 -17.33
C LEU A 241 11.59 -3.49 -16.39
N VAL A 242 11.41 -2.19 -16.19
CA VAL A 242 10.37 -1.66 -15.27
C VAL A 242 8.95 -1.94 -15.78
N GLN A 243 8.72 -1.85 -17.08
CA GLN A 243 7.40 -2.11 -17.68
C GLN A 243 7.12 -3.61 -17.89
N GLY A 244 8.16 -4.45 -17.94
CA GLY A 244 8.03 -5.88 -18.16
C GLY A 244 7.68 -6.68 -16.89
N MET A 245 7.76 -6.08 -15.70
CA MET A 245 7.49 -6.76 -14.44
C MET A 245 6.13 -6.37 -13.85
N PRO A 246 5.43 -7.30 -13.16
CA PRO A 246 4.29 -6.95 -12.33
C PRO A 246 4.69 -5.92 -11.25
N VAL A 247 3.86 -4.90 -11.05
CA VAL A 247 4.14 -3.79 -10.11
C VAL A 247 4.44 -4.29 -8.71
N VAL A 248 3.68 -5.27 -8.20
CA VAL A 248 3.89 -5.84 -6.86
C VAL A 248 5.27 -6.46 -6.73
N VAL A 249 5.70 -7.25 -7.73
CA VAL A 249 7.03 -7.91 -7.73
C VAL A 249 8.14 -6.86 -7.77
N PHE A 250 8.00 -5.83 -8.60
CA PHE A 250 8.97 -4.74 -8.68
C PHE A 250 9.12 -4.01 -7.34
N LEU A 251 8.02 -3.68 -6.66
CA LEU A 251 8.05 -3.05 -5.34
C LEU A 251 8.67 -3.96 -4.29
N MET A 252 8.38 -5.28 -4.31
CA MET A 252 8.98 -6.24 -3.40
C MET A 252 10.50 -6.37 -3.61
N ILE A 253 10.98 -6.39 -4.85
CA ILE A 253 12.40 -6.39 -5.17
C ILE A 253 13.07 -5.13 -4.61
N LEU A 254 12.47 -3.95 -4.82
CA LEU A 254 12.99 -2.72 -4.26
C LEU A 254 13.05 -2.79 -2.73
N TYR A 255 11.98 -3.21 -2.09
CA TYR A 255 11.85 -3.16 -0.64
C TYR A 255 12.72 -4.21 0.08
N TYR A 256 12.73 -5.46 -0.40
CA TYR A 256 13.39 -6.56 0.29
C TYR A 256 14.84 -6.80 -0.17
N ILE A 257 15.16 -6.47 -1.43
CA ILE A 257 16.48 -6.76 -1.98
C ILE A 257 17.31 -5.47 -2.06
N ILE A 258 16.83 -4.45 -2.76
CA ILE A 258 17.63 -3.24 -3.01
C ILE A 258 17.75 -2.39 -1.74
N PHE A 259 16.64 -2.19 -1.02
CA PHE A 259 16.60 -1.45 0.25
C PHE A 259 16.53 -2.37 1.47
N GLY A 260 16.90 -3.65 1.37
CA GLY A 260 16.82 -4.64 2.43
C GLY A 260 17.54 -4.19 3.70
N GLU A 261 18.78 -3.74 3.57
CA GLU A 261 19.63 -3.31 4.69
C GLU A 261 19.40 -1.85 5.12
N VAL A 262 18.67 -1.07 4.31
CA VAL A 262 18.43 0.35 4.59
C VAL A 262 17.17 0.52 5.43
N SER A 263 17.26 1.29 6.50
CA SER A 263 16.10 1.65 7.34
C SER A 263 15.22 2.71 6.67
N ILE A 264 14.54 2.33 5.58
CA ILE A 264 13.60 3.17 4.84
C ILE A 264 12.19 2.59 4.97
N SER A 265 11.18 3.43 5.15
CA SER A 265 9.79 2.95 5.23
C SER A 265 9.27 2.51 3.86
N GLY A 266 8.32 1.55 3.86
CA GLY A 266 7.65 1.07 2.65
C GLY A 266 7.00 2.19 1.85
N THR A 267 6.51 3.25 2.50
CA THR A 267 5.93 4.43 1.85
C THR A 267 6.93 5.12 0.93
N TRP A 268 8.16 5.37 1.40
CA TRP A 268 9.19 6.00 0.56
C TRP A 268 9.70 5.07 -0.54
N VAL A 269 9.81 3.77 -0.26
CA VAL A 269 10.13 2.77 -1.32
C VAL A 269 9.03 2.75 -2.38
N SER A 270 7.75 2.85 -1.98
CA SER A 270 6.63 2.96 -2.92
C SER A 270 6.76 4.22 -3.79
N VAL A 271 7.08 5.37 -3.19
CA VAL A 271 7.29 6.61 -3.95
C VAL A 271 8.42 6.45 -4.97
N VAL A 272 9.56 5.87 -4.58
CA VAL A 272 10.68 5.60 -5.50
C VAL A 272 10.25 4.65 -6.62
N GLY A 273 9.61 3.52 -6.28
CA GLY A 273 9.19 2.53 -7.26
C GLY A 273 8.18 3.09 -8.27
N PHE A 274 7.14 3.75 -7.79
CA PHE A 274 6.16 4.39 -8.67
C PHE A 274 6.71 5.59 -9.44
N THR A 275 7.72 6.30 -8.90
CA THR A 275 8.47 7.32 -9.64
C THR A 275 9.15 6.72 -10.87
N LEU A 276 9.83 5.59 -10.72
CA LEU A 276 10.49 4.90 -11.84
C LEU A 276 9.47 4.38 -12.87
N ILE A 277 8.35 3.81 -12.41
CA ILE A 277 7.27 3.34 -13.29
C ILE A 277 6.68 4.52 -14.09
N PHE A 278 6.38 5.62 -13.40
CA PHE A 278 5.79 6.80 -14.05
C PHE A 278 6.76 7.50 -14.98
N ALA A 279 8.06 7.57 -14.61
CA ALA A 279 9.11 8.12 -15.45
C ALA A 279 9.26 7.34 -16.76
N ALA A 280 9.24 6.00 -16.69
CA ALA A 280 9.25 5.14 -17.88
C ALA A 280 8.07 5.44 -18.82
N ALA A 281 6.85 5.59 -18.25
CA ALA A 281 5.67 5.98 -19.01
C ALA A 281 5.79 7.40 -19.59
N ALA A 282 6.32 8.35 -18.82
CA ALA A 282 6.52 9.75 -19.26
C ALA A 282 7.50 9.84 -20.45
N ILE A 283 8.60 9.09 -20.43
CA ILE A 283 9.55 9.01 -21.56
C ILE A 283 8.84 8.54 -22.83
N MET A 284 8.04 7.48 -22.73
CA MET A 284 7.30 6.94 -23.87
C MET A 284 6.27 7.93 -24.41
N MET A 285 5.51 8.58 -23.50
CA MET A 285 4.54 9.62 -23.87
C MET A 285 5.20 10.80 -24.57
N LEU A 286 6.36 11.27 -24.08
CA LEU A 286 7.11 12.34 -24.71
C LEU A 286 7.66 11.96 -26.08
N LYS A 287 8.21 10.74 -26.23
CA LYS A 287 8.67 10.23 -27.55
C LYS A 287 7.52 10.22 -28.56
N THR A 288 6.37 9.69 -28.17
CA THR A 288 5.18 9.62 -29.05
C THR A 288 4.62 11.01 -29.34
N GLY A 289 4.48 11.85 -28.32
CA GLY A 289 3.86 13.17 -28.45
C GLY A 289 4.72 14.15 -29.26
N VAL A 290 6.06 14.11 -29.09
CA VAL A 290 6.98 14.92 -29.91
C VAL A 290 6.98 14.42 -31.35
N GLY A 291 6.92 13.08 -31.57
CA GLY A 291 6.80 12.51 -32.90
C GLY A 291 5.50 12.90 -33.63
N ALA A 292 4.42 13.19 -32.87
CA ALA A 292 3.15 13.66 -33.44
C ALA A 292 3.19 15.14 -33.90
N VAL A 293 4.16 15.91 -33.45
CA VAL A 293 4.40 17.27 -33.92
C VAL A 293 5.22 17.20 -35.21
N GLY A 294 4.64 17.62 -36.33
CA GLY A 294 5.29 17.52 -37.64
C GLY A 294 6.70 18.14 -37.68
N ALA A 295 7.66 17.46 -38.34
CA ALA A 295 9.06 17.88 -38.46
C ALA A 295 9.21 19.30 -39.02
N GLY A 296 8.28 19.75 -39.86
CA GLY A 296 8.23 21.10 -40.39
C GLY A 296 8.17 22.23 -39.36
N GLN A 297 7.68 21.93 -38.15
CA GLN A 297 7.65 22.92 -37.06
C GLN A 297 9.08 23.28 -36.58
N MET A 298 9.94 22.29 -36.51
CA MET A 298 11.34 22.47 -36.14
C MET A 298 12.10 23.22 -37.26
N GLN A 299 11.84 22.85 -38.53
CA GLN A 299 12.46 23.52 -39.71
C GLN A 299 11.99 24.98 -39.82
N ALA A 300 10.72 25.24 -39.63
CA ALA A 300 10.17 26.61 -39.65
C ALA A 300 10.78 27.47 -38.53
N ALA A 301 10.92 26.92 -37.33
CA ALA A 301 11.58 27.61 -36.23
C ALA A 301 13.07 27.92 -36.53
N ALA A 302 13.78 26.96 -37.14
CA ALA A 302 15.18 27.15 -37.58
C ALA A 302 15.30 28.26 -38.64
N ALA A 303 14.36 28.30 -39.60
CA ALA A 303 14.32 29.37 -40.62
C ALA A 303 14.08 30.76 -40.01
N LEU A 304 13.41 30.84 -38.85
CA LEU A 304 13.25 32.10 -38.08
C LEU A 304 14.42 32.40 -37.14
N GLY A 305 15.54 31.67 -37.24
CA GLY A 305 16.74 31.91 -36.44
C GLY A 305 16.70 31.33 -35.01
N TYR A 306 15.76 30.46 -34.71
CA TYR A 306 15.76 29.77 -33.42
C TYR A 306 16.87 28.69 -33.37
N THR A 307 17.62 28.66 -32.27
CA THR A 307 18.48 27.51 -31.98
C THR A 307 17.59 26.28 -31.70
N GLU A 308 18.12 25.10 -31.93
CA GLU A 308 17.39 23.84 -31.76
C GLU A 308 16.74 23.71 -30.37
N ARG A 309 17.46 24.11 -29.32
CA ARG A 309 16.96 24.13 -27.94
C ARG A 309 15.78 25.11 -27.75
N LYS A 310 15.90 26.33 -28.30
CA LYS A 310 14.81 27.31 -28.25
C LYS A 310 13.58 26.85 -29.05
N ALA A 311 13.80 26.28 -30.25
CA ALA A 311 12.73 25.73 -31.08
C ALA A 311 11.98 24.61 -30.35
N PHE A 312 12.70 23.71 -29.68
CA PHE A 312 12.06 22.65 -28.89
C PHE A 312 11.16 23.22 -27.77
N PHE A 313 11.71 24.05 -26.89
CA PHE A 313 10.95 24.51 -25.71
C PHE A 313 9.85 25.51 -26.06
N ARG A 314 10.01 26.35 -27.11
CA ARG A 314 9.04 27.40 -27.45
C ARG A 314 8.04 26.99 -28.52
N VAL A 315 8.37 26.01 -29.38
CA VAL A 315 7.50 25.63 -30.50
C VAL A 315 7.02 24.19 -30.38
N VAL A 316 7.90 23.23 -30.24
CA VAL A 316 7.55 21.82 -30.27
C VAL A 316 6.87 21.38 -28.97
N LEU A 317 7.51 21.63 -27.82
CA LEU A 317 7.02 21.16 -26.52
C LEU A 317 5.60 21.66 -26.16
N PRO A 318 5.27 22.96 -26.35
CA PRO A 318 3.88 23.42 -26.11
C PRO A 318 2.85 22.77 -27.03
N GLN A 319 3.25 22.40 -28.26
CA GLN A 319 2.37 21.67 -29.19
C GLN A 319 2.27 20.18 -28.85
N THR A 320 3.26 19.62 -28.16
CA THR A 320 3.28 18.22 -27.70
C THR A 320 2.27 18.00 -26.56
N ILE A 321 2.09 18.98 -25.66
CA ILE A 321 1.25 18.84 -24.46
C ILE A 321 -0.18 18.35 -24.76
N PRO A 322 -0.93 18.94 -25.70
CA PRO A 322 -2.29 18.45 -26.03
C PRO A 322 -2.31 17.00 -26.53
N HIS A 323 -1.24 16.55 -27.19
CA HIS A 323 -1.15 15.19 -27.71
C HIS A 323 -0.90 14.15 -26.62
N ILE A 324 -0.12 14.50 -25.59
CA ILE A 324 0.19 13.58 -24.48
C ILE A 324 -0.84 13.62 -23.35
N LEU A 325 -1.59 14.70 -23.21
CA LEU A 325 -2.48 14.93 -22.06
C LEU A 325 -3.50 13.80 -21.82
N PRO A 326 -4.19 13.24 -22.83
CA PRO A 326 -5.12 12.13 -22.61
C PRO A 326 -4.42 10.89 -22.04
N THR A 327 -3.25 10.53 -22.58
CA THR A 327 -2.44 9.39 -22.11
C THR A 327 -1.88 9.65 -20.70
N TYR A 328 -1.45 10.88 -20.43
CA TYR A 328 -0.97 11.27 -19.10
C TYR A 328 -2.05 11.12 -18.02
N ILE A 329 -3.27 11.55 -18.28
CA ILE A 329 -4.44 11.36 -17.39
C ILE A 329 -4.67 9.87 -17.16
N GLY A 330 -4.60 9.05 -18.22
CA GLY A 330 -4.71 7.61 -18.13
C GLY A 330 -3.65 6.98 -17.22
N GLN A 331 -2.40 7.44 -17.33
CA GLN A 331 -1.29 6.96 -16.49
C GLN A 331 -1.44 7.38 -15.03
N VAL A 332 -1.88 8.60 -14.73
CA VAL A 332 -2.20 9.04 -13.35
C VAL A 332 -3.30 8.15 -12.75
N THR A 333 -4.35 7.87 -13.54
CA THR A 333 -5.44 6.97 -13.10
C THR A 333 -4.96 5.53 -12.89
N ALA A 334 -4.06 5.05 -13.72
CA ALA A 334 -3.48 3.72 -13.56
C ALA A 334 -2.62 3.63 -12.31
N LEU A 335 -1.81 4.67 -12.04
CA LEU A 335 -0.91 4.71 -10.89
C LEU A 335 -1.68 4.72 -9.57
N ILE A 336 -2.70 5.59 -9.40
CA ILE A 336 -3.48 5.59 -8.14
C ILE A 336 -4.14 4.24 -7.87
N LYS A 337 -4.61 3.53 -8.89
CA LYS A 337 -5.15 2.17 -8.72
C LYS A 337 -4.06 1.15 -8.39
N ALA A 338 -2.86 1.31 -8.96
CA ALA A 338 -1.73 0.43 -8.69
C ALA A 338 -1.20 0.56 -7.24
N THR A 339 -1.47 1.67 -6.53
CA THR A 339 -1.09 1.77 -5.11
C THR A 339 -1.78 0.73 -4.23
N ALA A 340 -2.87 0.11 -4.66
CA ALA A 340 -3.56 -0.94 -3.90
C ALA A 340 -2.68 -2.16 -3.54
N VAL A 341 -1.50 -2.30 -4.15
CA VAL A 341 -0.57 -3.42 -3.87
C VAL A 341 0.52 -3.08 -2.85
N VAL A 342 0.60 -1.85 -2.35
CA VAL A 342 1.69 -1.44 -1.45
C VAL A 342 1.62 -2.08 -0.06
N GLY A 343 0.50 -2.69 0.28
CA GLY A 343 0.34 -3.49 1.50
C GLY A 343 1.34 -4.65 1.61
N TYR A 344 1.89 -5.15 0.48
CA TYR A 344 2.95 -6.18 0.46
C TYR A 344 4.31 -5.70 0.96
N ILE A 345 4.51 -4.39 1.08
CA ILE A 345 5.74 -3.76 1.57
C ILE A 345 5.48 -2.86 2.79
N ALA A 346 4.59 -3.32 3.66
CA ALA A 346 4.25 -2.70 4.94
C ALA A 346 3.74 -1.25 4.84
N VAL A 347 2.94 -0.94 3.82
CA VAL A 347 2.28 0.36 3.67
C VAL A 347 0.79 0.25 3.96
N GLN A 348 0.31 1.13 4.82
CA GLN A 348 -1.11 1.22 5.19
C GLN A 348 -1.83 2.19 4.23
N ASP A 349 -2.12 1.70 3.02
CA ASP A 349 -2.90 2.40 2.02
C ASP A 349 -4.42 2.23 2.24
N LEU A 350 -5.21 2.85 1.38
CA LEU A 350 -6.68 2.76 1.45
C LEU A 350 -7.21 1.32 1.37
N THR A 351 -6.59 0.46 0.55
CA THR A 351 -7.00 -0.94 0.41
C THR A 351 -6.74 -1.71 1.71
N LYS A 352 -5.55 -1.55 2.30
CA LYS A 352 -5.19 -2.19 3.58
C LYS A 352 -6.10 -1.73 4.71
N MET A 353 -6.47 -0.44 4.76
CA MET A 353 -7.43 0.06 5.75
C MET A 353 -8.83 -0.56 5.56
N GLY A 354 -9.27 -0.74 4.32
CA GLY A 354 -10.50 -1.47 4.02
C GLY A 354 -10.47 -2.92 4.50
N ASP A 355 -9.34 -3.61 4.31
CA ASP A 355 -9.15 -5.00 4.77
C ASP A 355 -9.17 -5.10 6.31
N ILE A 356 -8.54 -4.16 7.01
CA ILE A 356 -8.58 -4.07 8.47
C ILE A 356 -10.03 -3.91 8.96
N ILE A 357 -10.82 -3.02 8.36
CA ILE A 357 -12.22 -2.82 8.72
C ILE A 357 -13.02 -4.10 8.43
N ARG A 358 -12.82 -4.72 7.28
CA ARG A 358 -13.49 -5.96 6.87
C ARG A 358 -13.22 -7.10 7.86
N SER A 359 -11.98 -7.32 8.24
CA SER A 359 -11.61 -8.39 9.19
C SER A 359 -12.20 -8.15 10.58
N ARG A 360 -12.21 -6.90 11.04
CA ARG A 360 -12.75 -6.52 12.36
C ARG A 360 -14.28 -6.58 12.43
N THR A 361 -14.94 -6.31 11.31
CA THR A 361 -16.42 -6.28 11.27
C THR A 361 -17.04 -7.58 10.82
N TYR A 362 -16.28 -8.45 10.15
CA TYR A 362 -16.80 -9.59 9.39
C TYR A 362 -17.83 -9.19 8.32
N GLU A 363 -17.77 -7.93 7.87
CA GLU A 363 -18.64 -7.35 6.85
C GLU A 363 -17.83 -7.12 5.58
N ALA A 364 -18.32 -7.60 4.44
CA ALA A 364 -17.61 -7.41 3.16
C ALA A 364 -18.16 -6.21 2.38
N PHE A 365 -19.47 -6.02 2.39
CA PHE A 365 -20.16 -5.09 1.49
C PHE A 365 -19.71 -3.63 1.68
N PHE A 366 -19.93 -3.07 2.87
CA PHE A 366 -19.64 -1.65 3.11
C PHE A 366 -18.15 -1.30 3.03
N PRO A 367 -17.21 -2.07 3.61
CA PRO A 367 -15.78 -1.78 3.46
C PRO A 367 -15.32 -1.78 2.00
N LEU A 368 -15.70 -2.81 1.20
CA LEU A 368 -15.29 -2.92 -0.20
C LEU A 368 -15.87 -1.81 -1.08
N ILE A 369 -17.18 -1.52 -0.93
CA ILE A 369 -17.83 -0.45 -1.69
C ILE A 369 -17.23 0.91 -1.31
N SER A 370 -16.94 1.15 -0.03
CA SER A 370 -16.33 2.41 0.42
C SER A 370 -14.96 2.62 -0.18
N VAL A 371 -14.11 1.59 -0.15
CA VAL A 371 -12.78 1.63 -0.77
C VAL A 371 -12.90 1.93 -2.27
N ALA A 372 -13.81 1.23 -2.97
CA ALA A 372 -14.04 1.44 -4.41
C ALA A 372 -14.52 2.87 -4.72
N VAL A 373 -15.50 3.37 -3.95
CA VAL A 373 -16.03 4.73 -4.13
C VAL A 373 -14.95 5.79 -3.84
N ILE A 374 -14.18 5.61 -2.76
CA ILE A 374 -13.10 6.55 -2.43
C ILE A 374 -12.03 6.57 -3.53
N TYR A 375 -11.57 5.39 -4.02
CA TYR A 375 -10.65 5.34 -5.17
C TYR A 375 -11.22 6.05 -6.39
N PHE A 376 -12.50 5.84 -6.71
CA PHE A 376 -13.17 6.50 -7.83
C PHE A 376 -13.19 8.03 -7.66
N VAL A 377 -13.54 8.52 -6.49
CA VAL A 377 -13.56 9.96 -6.17
C VAL A 377 -12.16 10.56 -6.25
N LEU A 378 -11.16 9.91 -5.62
CA LEU A 378 -9.77 10.38 -5.63
C LEU A 378 -9.20 10.44 -7.06
N ALA A 379 -9.43 9.39 -7.86
CA ALA A 379 -9.03 9.38 -9.27
C ALA A 379 -9.75 10.47 -10.07
N GLY A 380 -11.04 10.70 -9.82
CA GLY A 380 -11.82 11.77 -10.43
C GLY A 380 -11.26 13.16 -10.12
N ILE A 381 -10.93 13.42 -8.85
CA ILE A 381 -10.33 14.70 -8.42
C ILE A 381 -8.97 14.90 -9.09
N LEU A 382 -8.08 13.89 -9.06
CA LEU A 382 -6.77 13.98 -9.71
C LEU A 382 -6.90 14.24 -11.22
N ASN A 383 -7.78 13.52 -11.88
CA ASN A 383 -8.04 13.72 -13.32
C ASN A 383 -8.58 15.11 -13.64
N PHE A 384 -9.48 15.63 -12.81
CA PHE A 384 -9.98 16.99 -12.94
C PHE A 384 -8.83 18.02 -12.79
N LEU A 385 -7.97 17.86 -11.78
CA LEU A 385 -6.83 18.74 -11.56
C LEU A 385 -5.84 18.70 -12.74
N VAL A 386 -5.50 17.50 -13.21
CA VAL A 386 -4.58 17.34 -14.36
C VAL A 386 -5.17 17.96 -15.63
N ARG A 387 -6.46 17.75 -15.91
CA ARG A 387 -7.15 18.38 -17.04
C ARG A 387 -7.13 19.90 -16.94
N ARG A 388 -7.37 20.45 -15.75
CA ARG A 388 -7.38 21.89 -15.50
C ARG A 388 -5.99 22.48 -15.73
N LEU A 389 -4.93 21.83 -15.21
CA LEU A 389 -3.54 22.23 -15.47
C LEU A 389 -3.19 22.13 -16.96
N GLY A 390 -3.55 21.03 -17.62
CA GLY A 390 -3.33 20.85 -19.05
C GLY A 390 -4.01 21.90 -19.91
N SER A 391 -5.24 22.31 -19.56
CA SER A 391 -5.96 23.38 -20.28
C SER A 391 -5.30 24.77 -20.12
N ILE A 392 -4.60 25.00 -19.01
CA ILE A 392 -3.83 26.24 -18.80
C ILE A 392 -2.58 26.25 -19.70
N LEU A 393 -1.98 25.07 -19.91
CA LEU A 393 -0.78 24.90 -20.74
C LEU A 393 -1.09 24.78 -22.24
N ASP A 394 -2.37 24.54 -22.61
CA ASP A 394 -2.79 24.42 -24.03
C ASP A 394 -2.83 25.78 -24.74
N VAL A 395 -1.78 26.05 -25.48
CA VAL A 395 -1.65 27.26 -26.28
C VAL A 395 -2.61 27.29 -27.50
N ARG A 396 -3.02 26.09 -28.00
CA ARG A 396 -3.94 26.00 -29.18
C ARG A 396 -5.36 26.41 -28.81
N GLY A 397 -5.87 25.98 -27.67
CA GLY A 397 -7.21 26.34 -27.21
C GLY A 397 -7.38 27.85 -27.01
N ARG A 398 -6.33 28.52 -26.52
CA ARG A 398 -6.31 29.98 -26.36
C ARG A 398 -6.35 30.71 -27.72
N ARG A 399 -5.64 30.19 -28.74
CA ARG A 399 -5.53 30.83 -30.06
C ARG A 399 -6.82 30.68 -30.87
N ASN A 400 -7.47 29.52 -30.83
CA ASN A 400 -8.77 29.32 -31.49
C ASN A 400 -9.88 30.18 -30.86
N GLY A 401 -9.92 30.32 -29.54
CA GLY A 401 -10.88 31.22 -28.86
C GLY A 401 -10.66 32.71 -29.19
N MET A 402 -9.42 33.12 -29.50
CA MET A 402 -9.10 34.48 -29.87
C MET A 402 -9.43 34.77 -31.33
N LEU A 403 -9.20 33.82 -32.24
CA LEU A 403 -9.55 33.92 -33.67
C LEU A 403 -11.06 33.90 -33.88
N LEU A 404 -11.81 33.07 -33.15
CA LEU A 404 -13.27 33.01 -33.23
C LEU A 404 -13.96 34.22 -32.60
N ARG A 405 -13.33 34.94 -31.67
CA ARG A 405 -13.85 36.19 -31.11
C ARG A 405 -13.74 37.39 -32.08
N GLY A 406 -12.86 37.30 -33.08
CA GLY A 406 -12.69 38.36 -34.12
C GLY A 406 -13.52 38.17 -35.36
N VAL A 407 -14.11 37.00 -35.60
CA VAL A 407 -14.95 36.73 -36.77
C VAL A 407 -16.40 36.86 -36.34
N LYS A 408 -16.99 38.08 -36.53
CA LYS A 408 -18.43 38.20 -36.60
C LYS A 408 -18.87 37.59 -37.92
N LEU A 409 -19.51 36.44 -37.85
CA LEU A 409 -20.29 35.91 -38.98
C LEU A 409 -21.43 36.93 -39.20
N HIS A 410 -21.35 37.74 -40.24
CA HIS A 410 -22.50 38.47 -40.77
C HIS A 410 -23.32 37.44 -41.55
N ASP A 411 -24.52 37.14 -41.03
CA ASP A 411 -25.60 36.51 -41.78
C ASP A 411 -26.06 37.38 -42.93
#